data_18d290aaf40a90902510cff43825b307
#
_entry.id   18d290aaf40a90902510cff43825b307
#
_cell.length_a   1.000
_cell.length_b   1.000
_cell.length_c   1.000
_cell.angle_alpha   90.00
_cell.angle_beta   90.00
_cell.angle_gamma   90.00
#
_symmetry.space_group_name_H-M   'P 1'
#
loop_
_entity.id
_entity.type
_entity.pdbx_description
1 polymer ?
#
loop_
_entity_poly.entity_id
_entity_poly.type
_entity_poly.pdbx_seq_one_letter_code
_entity_poly.pdbx_strand_id
1 'polypeptide(L)'
;MKPAINILVADDEVSMRSFIAAALRDEGYNVAEYDPENSKANILQKQYDVAIVDIMMPGMDGFELRKEIAKHSPDTQFIFITGQADAEKLEKAIGLGVYMFMPKPFQSEHIRYAVLGALKMKELYQKNIEYRVADGANNMGLVGKSSHIRSLRQIIMETAPMEVSVLITGESGTGKEIVAGCIHQFSCRASKPFIAVNMASLSPSLIESELFGHVQGAFTGAAKTKHGFFETAEGGTLFLDEIGDLRMELQSKLLRVLDKGEFCRVGDANSRIVNIRIISATNWDLAKMVKENRFRKDLYYRLRGTEIRLSPLRDRKEDIPYLLSHFLGDNGPVILPYAMEALCEFKWPGNVRELKAVANNFKVLATKKIVNGELTSKVLGLNGSGDSNEKEIIPFNKFKADTEKKYFESLLEFTSHNMSKASKLSGLDRTNFKNKLKSLGLYHENEK
;
A
#
# COMPACT_ATOMS: atom_id res chain seq x y z
N MET A 1 -15.76 -26.40 -2.43
CA MET A 1 -15.24 -26.77 -3.76
C MET A 1 -14.53 -25.56 -4.32
N LYS A 2 -13.28 -25.69 -4.79
CA LYS A 2 -12.63 -24.60 -5.52
C LYS A 2 -13.43 -24.36 -6.80
N PRO A 3 -13.68 -23.10 -7.22
CA PRO A 3 -14.36 -22.84 -8.50
C PRO A 3 -13.55 -23.46 -9.64
N ALA A 4 -14.25 -24.00 -10.63
CA ALA A 4 -13.61 -24.57 -11.81
C ALA A 4 -12.93 -23.44 -12.60
N ILE A 5 -11.63 -23.57 -12.86
CA ILE A 5 -10.83 -22.62 -13.62
C ILE A 5 -11.09 -22.83 -15.10
N ASN A 6 -11.53 -21.79 -15.80
CA ASN A 6 -11.85 -21.82 -17.22
C ASN A 6 -10.70 -21.23 -18.06
N ILE A 7 -10.18 -22.00 -19.00
CA ILE A 7 -9.07 -21.58 -19.87
C ILE A 7 -9.54 -21.64 -21.33
N LEU A 8 -9.24 -20.59 -22.11
CA LEU A 8 -9.40 -20.60 -23.55
C LEU A 8 -8.06 -20.87 -24.23
N VAL A 9 -8.04 -21.74 -25.21
CA VAL A 9 -6.89 -21.99 -26.09
C VAL A 9 -7.31 -21.67 -27.52
N ALA A 10 -6.63 -20.71 -28.14
CA ALA A 10 -6.86 -20.26 -29.50
C ALA A 10 -5.57 -20.40 -30.32
N ASP A 11 -5.60 -21.22 -31.33
CA ASP A 11 -4.51 -21.47 -32.28
C ASP A 11 -5.15 -22.02 -33.56
N ASP A 12 -4.69 -21.63 -34.74
CA ASP A 12 -5.19 -22.12 -36.02
C ASP A 12 -4.69 -23.55 -36.31
N GLU A 13 -3.54 -23.92 -35.73
CA GLU A 13 -3.00 -25.24 -35.88
C GLU A 13 -3.66 -26.25 -34.91
N VAL A 14 -4.43 -27.17 -35.44
CA VAL A 14 -5.18 -28.17 -34.66
C VAL A 14 -4.29 -28.99 -33.73
N SER A 15 -3.10 -29.38 -34.21
CA SER A 15 -2.11 -30.15 -33.43
C SER A 15 -1.62 -29.39 -32.21
N MET A 16 -1.31 -28.10 -32.36
CA MET A 16 -0.85 -27.22 -31.30
C MET A 16 -1.98 -26.95 -30.29
N ARG A 17 -3.16 -26.61 -30.80
CA ARG A 17 -4.35 -26.35 -29.96
C ARG A 17 -4.67 -27.57 -29.08
N SER A 18 -4.70 -28.78 -29.70
CA SER A 18 -4.97 -30.03 -28.97
C SER A 18 -3.87 -30.38 -27.98
N PHE A 19 -2.60 -30.14 -28.31
CA PHE A 19 -1.48 -30.36 -27.39
C PHE A 19 -1.58 -29.51 -26.14
N ILE A 20 -1.85 -28.19 -26.30
CA ILE A 20 -2.03 -27.26 -25.18
C ILE A 20 -3.25 -27.66 -24.36
N ALA A 21 -4.38 -27.95 -25.02
CA ALA A 21 -5.62 -28.31 -24.34
C ALA A 21 -5.48 -29.60 -23.53
N ALA A 22 -4.82 -30.63 -24.07
CA ALA A 22 -4.57 -31.88 -23.37
C ALA A 22 -3.72 -31.65 -22.11
N ALA A 23 -2.59 -30.94 -22.24
CA ALA A 23 -1.69 -30.66 -21.11
C ALA A 23 -2.38 -29.91 -19.95
N LEU A 24 -3.38 -29.07 -20.26
CA LEU A 24 -4.13 -28.33 -19.26
C LEU A 24 -5.31 -29.11 -18.67
N ARG A 25 -5.96 -29.94 -19.45
CA ARG A 25 -7.00 -30.85 -18.95
C ARG A 25 -6.43 -31.90 -17.98
N ASP A 26 -5.21 -32.37 -18.21
CA ASP A 26 -4.52 -33.28 -17.30
C ASP A 26 -4.28 -32.65 -15.91
N GLU A 27 -4.17 -31.32 -15.84
CA GLU A 27 -4.08 -30.56 -14.58
C GLU A 27 -5.46 -30.27 -13.95
N GLY A 28 -6.56 -30.72 -14.57
CA GLY A 28 -7.91 -30.54 -14.06
C GLY A 28 -8.58 -29.23 -14.42
N TYR A 29 -8.04 -28.45 -15.38
CA TYR A 29 -8.67 -27.23 -15.86
C TYR A 29 -9.80 -27.49 -16.86
N ASN A 30 -10.79 -26.62 -16.87
CA ASN A 30 -11.86 -26.63 -17.88
C ASN A 30 -11.37 -25.84 -19.11
N VAL A 31 -11.06 -26.56 -20.20
CA VAL A 31 -10.45 -25.98 -21.39
C VAL A 31 -11.42 -25.90 -22.54
N ALA A 32 -11.66 -24.69 -23.04
CA ALA A 32 -12.36 -24.43 -24.29
C ALA A 32 -11.33 -24.19 -25.40
N GLU A 33 -11.57 -24.78 -26.55
CA GLU A 33 -10.75 -24.62 -27.75
C GLU A 33 -11.46 -23.68 -28.74
N TYR A 34 -10.74 -22.73 -29.28
CA TYR A 34 -11.21 -21.78 -30.27
C TYR A 34 -10.41 -21.90 -31.57
N ASP A 35 -11.12 -22.13 -32.62
CA ASP A 35 -10.62 -22.16 -33.99
C ASP A 35 -11.23 -20.96 -34.73
N PRO A 36 -10.41 -20.02 -35.25
CA PRO A 36 -10.92 -18.83 -35.91
C PRO A 36 -11.85 -19.12 -37.10
N GLU A 37 -11.65 -20.23 -37.81
CA GLU A 37 -12.44 -20.59 -39.00
C GLU A 37 -13.71 -21.36 -38.67
N ASN A 38 -13.69 -22.17 -37.61
CA ASN A 38 -14.75 -23.19 -37.37
C ASN A 38 -15.50 -23.05 -36.04
N SER A 39 -15.01 -22.17 -35.10
CA SER A 39 -15.63 -22.06 -33.79
C SER A 39 -16.86 -21.15 -33.76
N LYS A 40 -17.86 -21.54 -32.95
CA LYS A 40 -19.06 -20.73 -32.74
C LYS A 40 -18.77 -19.47 -31.97
N ALA A 41 -19.35 -18.35 -32.36
CA ALA A 41 -19.15 -17.03 -31.69
C ALA A 41 -19.52 -17.04 -30.22
N ASN A 42 -20.38 -17.93 -29.74
CA ASN A 42 -20.77 -18.02 -28.33
C ASN A 42 -19.62 -18.45 -27.39
N ILE A 43 -18.53 -19.03 -27.90
CA ILE A 43 -17.33 -19.37 -27.11
C ILE A 43 -16.71 -18.10 -26.56
N LEU A 44 -16.65 -17.01 -27.35
CA LEU A 44 -16.06 -15.74 -26.95
C LEU A 44 -16.89 -14.95 -25.91
N GLN A 45 -18.14 -15.31 -25.73
CA GLN A 45 -19.05 -14.69 -24.77
C GLN A 45 -18.94 -15.27 -23.34
N LYS A 46 -18.17 -16.34 -23.18
CA LYS A 46 -17.94 -16.97 -21.86
C LYS A 46 -16.91 -16.23 -21.05
N GLN A 47 -16.92 -16.47 -19.75
CA GLN A 47 -15.89 -15.96 -18.84
C GLN A 47 -14.71 -16.92 -18.73
N TYR A 48 -13.51 -16.39 -18.89
CA TYR A 48 -12.27 -17.14 -18.82
C TYR A 48 -11.33 -16.56 -17.75
N ASP A 49 -10.58 -17.42 -17.09
CA ASP A 49 -9.55 -17.03 -16.15
C ASP A 49 -8.24 -16.71 -16.85
N VAL A 50 -7.89 -17.54 -17.83
CA VAL A 50 -6.71 -17.41 -18.68
C VAL A 50 -7.10 -17.68 -20.15
N ALA A 51 -6.51 -16.94 -21.07
CA ALA A 51 -6.58 -17.21 -22.49
C ALA A 51 -5.16 -17.37 -23.06
N ILE A 52 -4.91 -18.50 -23.71
CA ILE A 52 -3.66 -18.79 -24.44
C ILE A 52 -3.98 -18.62 -25.91
N VAL A 53 -3.33 -17.66 -26.56
CA VAL A 53 -3.73 -17.21 -27.90
C VAL A 53 -2.50 -17.11 -28.81
N ASP A 54 -2.56 -17.74 -29.96
CA ASP A 54 -1.58 -17.45 -31.02
C ASP A 54 -1.81 -16.03 -31.56
N ILE A 55 -0.72 -15.31 -31.77
CA ILE A 55 -0.77 -13.95 -32.33
C ILE A 55 -1.20 -13.99 -33.80
N MET A 56 -0.71 -14.98 -34.54
CA MET A 56 -0.84 -15.08 -35.99
C MET A 56 -1.86 -16.15 -36.34
N MET A 57 -3.13 -15.77 -36.42
CA MET A 57 -4.19 -16.68 -36.88
C MET A 57 -4.91 -16.08 -38.10
N PRO A 58 -5.28 -16.89 -39.10
CA PRO A 58 -6.03 -16.40 -40.24
C PRO A 58 -7.44 -15.94 -39.81
N GLY A 59 -7.93 -14.88 -40.42
CA GLY A 59 -9.28 -14.34 -40.19
C GLY A 59 -9.39 -13.38 -38.98
N MET A 60 -8.82 -13.71 -37.84
CA MET A 60 -8.82 -12.84 -36.64
C MET A 60 -7.48 -12.97 -35.92
N ASP A 61 -6.73 -11.87 -35.81
CA ASP A 61 -5.46 -11.90 -35.09
C ASP A 61 -5.68 -12.03 -33.56
N GLY A 62 -4.64 -12.47 -32.84
CA GLY A 62 -4.72 -12.69 -31.41
C GLY A 62 -5.03 -11.40 -30.62
N PHE A 63 -4.69 -10.23 -31.13
CA PHE A 63 -4.99 -8.94 -30.50
C PHE A 63 -6.46 -8.54 -30.67
N GLU A 64 -7.05 -8.87 -31.82
CA GLU A 64 -8.49 -8.69 -32.07
C GLU A 64 -9.30 -9.63 -31.20
N LEU A 65 -8.89 -10.90 -31.14
CA LEU A 65 -9.51 -11.90 -30.27
C LEU A 65 -9.48 -11.46 -28.79
N ARG A 66 -8.37 -10.91 -28.33
CA ARG A 66 -8.28 -10.34 -26.97
C ARG A 66 -9.30 -9.24 -26.74
N LYS A 67 -9.51 -8.33 -27.70
CA LYS A 67 -10.49 -7.25 -27.58
C LYS A 67 -11.91 -7.79 -27.46
N GLU A 68 -12.24 -8.84 -28.23
CA GLU A 68 -13.56 -9.48 -28.16
C GLU A 68 -13.79 -10.18 -26.81
N ILE A 69 -12.82 -10.96 -26.33
CA ILE A 69 -12.92 -11.63 -25.02
C ILE A 69 -13.05 -10.60 -23.91
N ALA A 70 -12.28 -9.51 -23.94
CA ALA A 70 -12.29 -8.49 -22.90
C ALA A 70 -13.63 -7.76 -22.75
N LYS A 71 -14.50 -7.75 -23.77
CA LYS A 71 -15.88 -7.22 -23.66
C LYS A 71 -16.74 -8.01 -22.68
N HIS A 72 -16.52 -9.31 -22.58
CA HIS A 72 -17.33 -10.23 -21.77
C HIS A 72 -16.58 -10.76 -20.53
N SER A 73 -15.25 -10.74 -20.57
CA SER A 73 -14.36 -11.24 -19.51
C SER A 73 -13.16 -10.32 -19.36
N PRO A 74 -13.32 -9.13 -18.77
CA PRO A 74 -12.27 -8.10 -18.68
C PRO A 74 -11.07 -8.51 -17.82
N ASP A 75 -11.28 -9.44 -16.87
CA ASP A 75 -10.26 -9.91 -15.92
C ASP A 75 -9.43 -11.10 -16.46
N THR A 76 -9.66 -11.53 -17.71
CA THR A 76 -8.93 -12.63 -18.34
C THR A 76 -7.45 -12.29 -18.48
N GLN A 77 -6.59 -13.18 -18.01
CA GLN A 77 -5.14 -13.06 -18.20
C GLN A 77 -4.74 -13.66 -19.55
N PHE A 78 -4.02 -12.91 -20.38
CA PHE A 78 -3.63 -13.33 -21.72
C PHE A 78 -2.19 -13.79 -21.77
N ILE A 79 -1.96 -15.00 -22.29
CA ILE A 79 -0.65 -15.55 -22.66
C ILE A 79 -0.62 -15.62 -24.17
N PHE A 80 0.23 -14.84 -24.82
CA PHE A 80 0.38 -14.90 -26.26
C PHE A 80 1.47 -15.87 -26.68
N ILE A 81 1.17 -16.70 -27.67
CA ILE A 81 2.13 -17.59 -28.31
C ILE A 81 2.58 -16.94 -29.63
N THR A 82 3.88 -17.03 -29.93
CA THR A 82 4.45 -16.45 -31.15
C THR A 82 5.55 -17.34 -31.73
N GLY A 83 5.52 -17.53 -33.06
CA GLY A 83 6.58 -18.24 -33.79
C GLY A 83 7.78 -17.35 -34.16
N GLN A 84 7.60 -16.03 -34.20
CA GLN A 84 8.66 -15.05 -34.47
C GLN A 84 8.52 -13.88 -33.48
N ALA A 85 9.63 -13.57 -32.79
CA ALA A 85 9.70 -12.40 -31.93
C ALA A 85 9.87 -11.13 -32.79
N ASP A 86 8.75 -10.56 -33.25
CA ASP A 86 8.71 -9.28 -33.92
C ASP A 86 8.62 -8.18 -32.84
N ALA A 87 9.65 -7.32 -32.76
CA ALA A 87 9.77 -6.29 -31.74
C ALA A 87 8.56 -5.33 -31.74
N GLU A 88 7.99 -5.05 -32.89
CA GLU A 88 6.84 -4.13 -33.05
C GLU A 88 5.55 -4.74 -32.47
N LYS A 89 5.36 -6.05 -32.64
CA LYS A 89 4.24 -6.81 -32.05
C LYS A 89 4.38 -6.97 -30.54
N LEU A 90 5.61 -7.14 -30.06
CA LEU A 90 5.91 -7.16 -28.61
C LEU A 90 5.56 -5.81 -27.95
N GLU A 91 5.91 -4.69 -28.59
CA GLU A 91 5.64 -3.35 -28.07
C GLU A 91 4.13 -3.04 -28.02
N LYS A 92 3.39 -3.41 -29.07
CA LYS A 92 1.93 -3.31 -29.13
C LYS A 92 1.24 -4.11 -28.02
N ALA A 93 1.73 -5.29 -27.72
CA ALA A 93 1.16 -6.18 -26.72
C ALA A 93 1.50 -5.77 -25.28
N ILE A 94 2.68 -5.19 -25.04
CA ILE A 94 3.04 -4.60 -23.74
C ILE A 94 2.06 -3.47 -23.39
N GLY A 95 1.71 -2.63 -24.35
CA GLY A 95 0.70 -1.57 -24.20
C GLY A 95 -0.72 -2.08 -23.86
N LEU A 96 -1.02 -3.33 -24.18
CA LEU A 96 -2.32 -3.96 -23.93
C LEU A 96 -2.42 -4.71 -22.60
N GLY A 97 -1.38 -4.78 -21.78
CA GLY A 97 -1.40 -5.45 -20.47
C GLY A 97 -1.50 -6.98 -20.58
N VAL A 98 -0.78 -7.57 -21.52
CA VAL A 98 -0.65 -9.02 -21.68
C VAL A 98 0.24 -9.59 -20.56
N TYR A 99 -0.15 -10.72 -19.96
CA TYR A 99 0.60 -11.32 -18.88
C TYR A 99 1.98 -11.82 -19.32
N MET A 100 2.03 -12.58 -20.45
CA MET A 100 3.26 -13.20 -20.92
C MET A 100 3.24 -13.45 -22.42
N PHE A 101 4.45 -13.46 -23.01
CA PHE A 101 4.72 -14.00 -24.35
C PHE A 101 5.49 -15.31 -24.24
N MET A 102 5.07 -16.29 -25.01
CA MET A 102 5.71 -17.61 -25.08
C MET A 102 6.15 -17.87 -26.52
N PRO A 103 7.48 -17.91 -26.79
CA PRO A 103 7.98 -18.22 -28.12
C PRO A 103 7.80 -19.72 -28.42
N LYS A 104 7.44 -20.06 -29.67
CA LYS A 104 7.49 -21.45 -30.20
C LYS A 104 8.95 -21.76 -30.58
N PRO A 105 9.48 -22.97 -30.30
CA PRO A 105 8.84 -24.11 -29.67
C PRO A 105 8.88 -24.09 -28.13
N PHE A 106 7.85 -24.65 -27.48
CA PHE A 106 7.75 -24.76 -26.02
C PHE A 106 7.32 -26.18 -25.60
N GLN A 107 7.55 -26.51 -24.33
CA GLN A 107 7.15 -27.79 -23.71
C GLN A 107 5.90 -27.61 -22.86
N SER A 108 5.21 -28.69 -22.52
CA SER A 108 3.99 -28.70 -21.68
C SER A 108 4.23 -28.05 -20.32
N GLU A 109 5.42 -28.22 -19.74
CA GLU A 109 5.81 -27.60 -18.46
C GLU A 109 5.82 -26.08 -18.54
N HIS A 110 6.27 -25.49 -19.66
CA HIS A 110 6.27 -24.05 -19.86
C HIS A 110 4.85 -23.49 -19.85
N ILE A 111 3.90 -24.19 -20.46
CA ILE A 111 2.47 -23.82 -20.49
C ILE A 111 1.88 -23.87 -19.08
N ARG A 112 2.15 -24.95 -18.34
CA ARG A 112 1.68 -25.12 -16.95
C ARG A 112 2.16 -24.00 -16.04
N TYR A 113 3.45 -23.68 -16.08
CA TYR A 113 4.01 -22.58 -15.29
C TYR A 113 3.44 -21.21 -15.69
N ALA A 114 3.26 -20.96 -16.97
CA ALA A 114 2.68 -19.73 -17.46
C ALA A 114 1.24 -19.54 -16.98
N VAL A 115 0.43 -20.60 -17.04
CA VAL A 115 -0.96 -20.60 -16.55
C VAL A 115 -1.01 -20.41 -15.03
N LEU A 116 -0.20 -21.12 -14.25
CA LEU A 116 -0.11 -20.93 -12.80
C LEU A 116 0.23 -19.50 -12.43
N GLY A 117 1.20 -18.90 -13.13
CA GLY A 117 1.57 -17.51 -12.91
C GLY A 117 0.48 -16.52 -13.28
N ALA A 118 -0.23 -16.76 -14.40
CA ALA A 118 -1.35 -15.95 -14.83
C ALA A 118 -2.52 -16.00 -13.84
N LEU A 119 -2.85 -17.18 -13.32
CA LEU A 119 -3.88 -17.37 -12.28
C LEU A 119 -3.50 -16.67 -10.98
N LYS A 120 -2.23 -16.74 -10.59
CA LYS A 120 -1.75 -16.04 -9.40
C LYS A 120 -1.83 -14.53 -9.56
N MET A 121 -1.54 -14.02 -10.75
CA MET A 121 -1.69 -12.60 -11.06
C MET A 121 -3.16 -12.17 -10.99
N LYS A 122 -4.08 -12.97 -11.54
CA LYS A 122 -5.53 -12.70 -11.45
C LYS A 122 -6.01 -12.65 -9.99
N GLU A 123 -5.60 -13.60 -9.16
CA GLU A 123 -5.90 -13.61 -7.72
C GLU A 123 -5.44 -12.31 -7.03
N LEU A 124 -4.25 -11.82 -7.38
CA LEU A 124 -3.71 -10.58 -6.84
C LEU A 124 -4.51 -9.34 -7.28
N TYR A 125 -4.92 -9.29 -8.56
CA TYR A 125 -5.80 -8.22 -9.04
C TYR A 125 -7.13 -8.22 -8.29
N GLN A 126 -7.75 -9.38 -8.11
CA GLN A 126 -9.01 -9.49 -7.36
C GLN A 126 -8.86 -9.09 -5.90
N LYS A 127 -7.78 -9.50 -5.22
CA LYS A 127 -7.49 -9.04 -3.85
C LYS A 127 -7.30 -7.52 -3.77
N ASN A 128 -6.64 -6.91 -4.75
CA ASN A 128 -6.51 -5.46 -4.82
C ASN A 128 -7.88 -4.76 -4.98
N ILE A 129 -8.80 -5.34 -5.76
CA ILE A 129 -10.17 -4.83 -5.89
C ILE A 129 -10.94 -4.98 -4.58
N GLU A 130 -10.82 -6.11 -3.88
CA GLU A 130 -11.43 -6.33 -2.56
C GLU A 130 -10.93 -5.31 -1.53
N TYR A 131 -9.63 -4.97 -1.54
CA TYR A 131 -9.08 -3.92 -0.69
C TYR A 131 -9.71 -2.55 -0.95
N ARG A 132 -10.04 -2.23 -2.21
CA ARG A 132 -10.68 -0.97 -2.62
C ARG A 132 -12.15 -0.89 -2.24
N VAL A 133 -12.92 -1.94 -2.49
CA VAL A 133 -14.36 -2.00 -2.19
C VAL A 133 -14.60 -1.89 -0.69
N ALA A 134 -13.73 -2.49 0.13
CA ALA A 134 -13.80 -2.38 1.58
C ALA A 134 -13.57 -0.94 2.09
N ASP A 135 -12.88 -0.11 1.31
CA ASP A 135 -12.55 1.29 1.64
C ASP A 135 -13.67 2.26 1.25
N GLY A 136 -14.36 2.01 0.14
CA GLY A 136 -15.45 2.86 -0.37
C GLY A 136 -16.71 2.91 0.51
N ALA A 137 -16.86 1.99 1.47
CA ALA A 137 -18.00 1.95 2.38
C ALA A 137 -17.87 2.90 3.59
N ASN A 138 -16.73 3.56 3.80
CA ASN A 138 -16.48 4.42 4.95
C ASN A 138 -16.25 5.87 4.54
N ASN A 139 -17.26 6.70 4.76
CA ASN A 139 -17.27 8.15 4.49
C ASN A 139 -16.26 8.98 5.34
N MET A 140 -15.38 8.32 6.11
CA MET A 140 -14.45 8.98 7.05
C MET A 140 -13.06 9.26 6.46
N GLY A 141 -12.70 8.74 5.27
CA GLY A 141 -11.33 8.86 4.76
C GLY A 141 -10.25 8.15 5.60
N LEU A 142 -10.65 7.33 6.58
CA LEU A 142 -9.77 6.51 7.41
C LEU A 142 -9.65 5.13 6.81
N VAL A 143 -8.58 4.93 6.05
CA VAL A 143 -8.27 3.70 5.32
C VAL A 143 -7.62 2.67 6.24
N GLY A 144 -8.13 1.43 6.24
CA GLY A 144 -7.56 0.30 6.99
C GLY A 144 -8.61 -0.60 7.65
N LYS A 145 -8.17 -1.80 8.04
CA LYS A 145 -8.97 -2.85 8.70
C LYS A 145 -8.42 -3.30 10.06
N SER A 146 -7.32 -2.71 10.50
CA SER A 146 -6.73 -3.05 11.80
C SER A 146 -7.71 -2.84 12.94
N SER A 147 -7.47 -3.53 14.05
CA SER A 147 -8.21 -3.32 15.29
C SER A 147 -8.09 -1.87 15.76
N HIS A 148 -6.90 -1.28 15.55
CA HIS A 148 -6.64 0.13 15.86
C HIS A 148 -7.55 1.08 15.04
N ILE A 149 -7.66 0.91 13.72
CA ILE A 149 -8.53 1.76 12.88
C ILE A 149 -10.01 1.56 13.23
N ARG A 150 -10.43 0.35 13.55
CA ARG A 150 -11.81 0.08 14.00
C ARG A 150 -12.14 0.81 15.31
N SER A 151 -11.27 0.68 16.32
CA SER A 151 -11.42 1.38 17.59
C SER A 151 -11.36 2.90 17.41
N LEU A 152 -10.47 3.39 16.53
CA LEU A 152 -10.35 4.82 16.23
C LEU A 152 -11.65 5.39 15.64
N ARG A 153 -12.28 4.69 14.69
CA ARG A 153 -13.58 5.08 14.12
C ARG A 153 -14.66 5.18 15.21
N GLN A 154 -14.70 4.21 16.12
CA GLN A 154 -15.64 4.21 17.22
C GLN A 154 -15.41 5.41 18.15
N ILE A 155 -14.15 5.66 18.58
CA ILE A 155 -13.80 6.80 19.44
C ILE A 155 -14.16 8.13 18.76
N ILE A 156 -13.93 8.26 17.45
CA ILE A 156 -14.31 9.46 16.70
C ILE A 156 -15.82 9.67 16.75
N MET A 157 -16.62 8.64 16.50
CA MET A 157 -18.10 8.75 16.52
C MET A 157 -18.64 9.10 17.92
N GLU A 158 -18.02 8.59 18.96
CA GLU A 158 -18.38 8.91 20.35
C GLU A 158 -17.95 10.33 20.75
N THR A 159 -16.78 10.79 20.29
CA THR A 159 -16.19 12.08 20.67
C THR A 159 -16.72 13.25 19.81
N ALA A 160 -17.04 13.01 18.55
CA ALA A 160 -17.43 14.06 17.61
C ALA A 160 -18.62 14.92 18.09
N PRO A 161 -19.73 14.37 18.63
CA PRO A 161 -20.85 15.16 19.11
C PRO A 161 -20.58 15.92 20.42
N MET A 162 -19.47 15.60 21.12
CA MET A 162 -19.15 16.25 22.40
C MET A 162 -18.46 17.59 22.16
N GLU A 163 -18.80 18.61 22.94
CA GLU A 163 -18.17 19.94 22.92
C GLU A 163 -16.91 20.02 23.79
N VAL A 164 -16.11 18.95 23.82
CA VAL A 164 -14.88 18.86 24.60
C VAL A 164 -13.65 19.10 23.73
N SER A 165 -12.57 19.57 24.35
CA SER A 165 -11.25 19.63 23.70
C SER A 165 -10.74 18.23 23.40
N VAL A 166 -10.08 18.06 22.26
CA VAL A 166 -9.50 16.77 21.86
C VAL A 166 -8.01 16.94 21.64
N LEU A 167 -7.22 16.05 22.22
CA LEU A 167 -5.77 15.95 22.01
C LEU A 167 -5.45 14.70 21.21
N ILE A 168 -4.90 14.86 20.02
CA ILE A 168 -4.49 13.77 19.13
C ILE A 168 -2.98 13.60 19.24
N THR A 169 -2.52 12.44 19.69
CA THR A 169 -1.09 12.15 19.84
C THR A 169 -0.65 11.06 18.87
N GLY A 170 0.56 11.16 18.37
CA GLY A 170 1.14 10.15 17.46
C GLY A 170 2.28 10.70 16.62
N GLU A 171 3.10 9.82 16.09
CA GLU A 171 4.24 10.17 15.26
C GLU A 171 3.84 11.03 14.04
N SER A 172 4.83 11.74 13.48
CA SER A 172 4.60 12.51 12.26
C SER A 172 4.14 11.58 11.11
N GLY A 173 3.18 12.04 10.31
CA GLY A 173 2.69 11.27 9.16
C GLY A 173 1.70 10.14 9.48
N THR A 174 1.23 9.98 10.73
CA THR A 174 0.26 8.95 11.12
C THR A 174 -1.18 9.23 10.69
N GLY A 175 -1.52 10.49 10.33
CA GLY A 175 -2.85 10.92 9.89
C GLY A 175 -3.63 11.74 10.93
N LYS A 176 -2.97 12.44 11.85
CA LYS A 176 -3.61 13.28 12.89
C LYS A 176 -4.60 14.29 12.32
N GLU A 177 -4.25 14.95 11.21
CA GLU A 177 -5.11 15.93 10.52
C GLU A 177 -6.39 15.29 9.97
N ILE A 178 -6.31 14.08 9.41
CA ILE A 178 -7.49 13.34 8.91
C ILE A 178 -8.45 13.05 10.07
N VAL A 179 -7.91 12.62 11.22
CA VAL A 179 -8.72 12.35 12.42
C VAL A 179 -9.40 13.63 12.92
N ALA A 180 -8.70 14.76 12.95
CA ALA A 180 -9.27 16.04 13.33
C ALA A 180 -10.40 16.45 12.36
N GLY A 181 -10.20 16.29 11.06
CA GLY A 181 -11.22 16.54 10.04
C GLY A 181 -12.46 15.64 10.22
N CYS A 182 -12.27 14.36 10.54
CA CYS A 182 -13.38 13.45 10.84
C CYS A 182 -14.17 13.89 12.08
N ILE A 183 -13.49 14.25 13.18
CA ILE A 183 -14.14 14.72 14.40
C ILE A 183 -15.00 15.97 14.11
N HIS A 184 -14.51 16.90 13.30
CA HIS A 184 -15.29 18.06 12.89
C HIS A 184 -16.47 17.65 12.01
N GLN A 185 -16.26 16.81 10.99
CA GLN A 185 -17.28 16.38 10.04
C GLN A 185 -18.48 15.69 10.70
N PHE A 186 -18.24 14.91 11.77
CA PHE A 186 -19.29 14.20 12.52
C PHE A 186 -19.75 14.94 13.78
N SER A 187 -19.33 16.21 13.97
CA SER A 187 -19.73 17.05 15.11
C SER A 187 -20.99 17.86 14.83
N CYS A 188 -21.54 18.46 15.88
CA CYS A 188 -22.62 19.45 15.77
C CYS A 188 -22.20 20.72 14.99
N ARG A 189 -20.88 20.91 14.76
CA ARG A 189 -20.29 22.04 14.04
C ARG A 189 -19.88 21.70 12.60
N ALA A 190 -20.31 20.58 12.04
CA ALA A 190 -19.91 20.09 10.70
C ALA A 190 -20.17 21.11 9.56
N SER A 191 -21.21 21.98 9.70
CA SER A 191 -21.54 23.04 8.72
C SER A 191 -20.80 24.35 8.97
N LYS A 192 -19.98 24.44 10.01
CA LYS A 192 -19.26 25.63 10.45
C LYS A 192 -17.80 25.58 9.98
N PRO A 193 -17.04 26.69 10.07
CA PRO A 193 -15.65 26.68 9.65
C PRO A 193 -14.79 25.64 10.36
N PHE A 194 -13.91 24.97 9.60
CA PHE A 194 -12.80 24.15 10.10
C PHE A 194 -11.50 24.84 9.70
N ILE A 195 -10.80 25.40 10.67
CA ILE A 195 -9.55 26.12 10.44
C ILE A 195 -8.40 25.25 10.98
N ALA A 196 -7.50 24.82 10.09
CA ALA A 196 -6.33 24.03 10.45
C ALA A 196 -5.09 24.92 10.44
N VAL A 197 -4.33 24.90 11.54
CA VAL A 197 -3.13 25.70 11.70
C VAL A 197 -2.01 24.80 12.18
N ASN A 198 -0.91 24.75 11.43
CA ASN A 198 0.29 24.05 11.84
C ASN A 198 1.26 25.06 12.53
N MET A 199 1.54 24.82 13.82
CA MET A 199 2.36 25.72 14.64
C MET A 199 3.82 25.74 14.19
N ALA A 200 4.34 24.64 13.66
CA ALA A 200 5.72 24.53 13.18
C ALA A 200 5.93 25.28 11.85
N SER A 201 4.89 25.53 11.07
CA SER A 201 4.98 26.21 9.77
C SER A 201 5.04 27.73 9.86
N LEU A 202 4.65 28.31 11.00
CA LEU A 202 4.62 29.74 11.21
C LEU A 202 5.93 30.24 11.85
N SER A 203 6.43 31.38 11.37
CA SER A 203 7.57 32.00 12.05
C SER A 203 7.20 32.42 13.47
N PRO A 204 8.12 32.25 14.43
CA PRO A 204 7.84 32.57 15.83
C PRO A 204 7.36 34.00 16.11
N SER A 205 7.69 34.94 15.24
CA SER A 205 7.27 36.35 15.35
C SER A 205 5.86 36.58 14.78
N LEU A 206 5.38 35.71 13.89
CA LEU A 206 4.06 35.85 13.24
C LEU A 206 2.98 35.02 13.89
N ILE A 207 3.35 33.92 14.59
CA ILE A 207 2.38 32.98 15.14
C ILE A 207 1.35 33.66 16.06
N GLU A 208 1.76 34.61 16.87
CA GLU A 208 0.86 35.36 17.76
C GLU A 208 -0.14 36.20 16.97
N SER A 209 0.36 36.95 15.99
CA SER A 209 -0.46 37.78 15.10
C SER A 209 -1.42 36.97 14.23
N GLU A 210 -1.01 35.77 13.78
CA GLU A 210 -1.89 34.86 13.01
C GLU A 210 -2.98 34.24 13.90
N LEU A 211 -2.63 33.82 15.12
CA LEU A 211 -3.60 33.22 16.04
C LEU A 211 -4.63 34.23 16.56
N PHE A 212 -4.13 35.35 17.12
CA PHE A 212 -4.95 36.32 17.88
C PHE A 212 -5.36 37.54 17.05
N GLY A 213 -4.76 37.74 15.86
CA GLY A 213 -4.93 38.96 15.07
C GLY A 213 -4.13 40.14 15.66
N HIS A 214 -4.11 41.27 14.95
CA HIS A 214 -3.45 42.49 15.42
C HIS A 214 -4.25 43.76 15.00
N VAL A 215 -4.06 44.82 15.72
CA VAL A 215 -4.53 46.16 15.33
C VAL A 215 -3.45 46.90 14.54
N GLN A 216 -3.82 47.86 13.74
CA GLN A 216 -2.88 48.71 13.02
C GLN A 216 -1.89 49.38 13.99
N GLY A 217 -0.59 49.30 13.65
CA GLY A 217 0.45 49.89 14.48
C GLY A 217 0.94 49.00 15.62
N ALA A 218 0.46 47.78 15.79
CA ALA A 218 0.84 46.88 16.89
C ALA A 218 2.33 46.47 16.88
N PHE A 219 2.95 46.45 15.70
CA PHE A 219 4.39 46.18 15.50
C PHE A 219 4.87 46.77 14.17
N THR A 220 6.17 46.81 13.97
CA THR A 220 6.78 47.28 12.70
C THR A 220 6.35 46.41 11.55
N GLY A 221 5.51 46.96 10.64
CA GLY A 221 4.88 46.23 9.51
C GLY A 221 3.38 45.96 9.67
N ALA A 222 2.76 46.28 10.81
CA ALA A 222 1.31 46.19 11.01
C ALA A 222 0.58 47.37 10.32
N ALA A 223 0.58 47.40 8.98
CA ALA A 223 0.00 48.47 8.17
C ALA A 223 -1.53 48.55 8.27
N LYS A 224 -2.22 47.45 8.55
CA LYS A 224 -3.69 47.33 8.68
C LYS A 224 -4.04 46.38 9.82
N THR A 225 -5.23 46.53 10.36
CA THR A 225 -5.80 45.55 11.31
C THR A 225 -6.10 44.24 10.61
N LYS A 226 -5.74 43.13 11.25
CA LYS A 226 -5.93 41.73 10.74
C LYS A 226 -6.71 40.92 11.77
N HIS A 227 -7.69 40.14 11.30
CA HIS A 227 -8.38 39.13 12.08
C HIS A 227 -7.45 37.87 12.26
N GLY A 228 -7.49 37.33 13.47
CA GLY A 228 -6.75 36.09 13.76
C GLY A 228 -7.56 34.83 13.50
N PHE A 229 -6.88 33.68 13.60
CA PHE A 229 -7.54 32.38 13.41
C PHE A 229 -8.64 32.11 14.42
N PHE A 230 -8.56 32.61 15.65
CA PHE A 230 -9.63 32.50 16.64
C PHE A 230 -10.90 33.18 16.17
N GLU A 231 -10.82 34.37 15.58
CA GLU A 231 -11.98 35.08 15.02
C GLU A 231 -12.51 34.37 13.76
N THR A 232 -11.63 33.89 12.92
CA THR A 232 -12.00 33.22 11.67
C THR A 232 -12.71 31.88 11.93
N ALA A 233 -12.37 31.20 13.06
CA ALA A 233 -12.96 29.93 13.46
C ALA A 233 -14.25 30.09 14.27
N GLU A 234 -14.79 31.33 14.45
CA GLU A 234 -15.97 31.59 15.26
C GLU A 234 -17.15 30.68 14.91
N GLY A 235 -17.77 30.09 15.94
CA GLY A 235 -18.85 29.11 15.82
C GLY A 235 -18.39 27.71 15.30
N GLY A 236 -17.15 27.58 14.86
CA GLY A 236 -16.58 26.39 14.22
C GLY A 236 -15.59 25.60 15.07
N THR A 237 -14.59 25.03 14.41
CA THR A 237 -13.53 24.24 15.01
C THR A 237 -12.16 24.76 14.57
N LEU A 238 -11.28 24.98 15.54
CA LEU A 238 -9.87 25.31 15.31
C LEU A 238 -9.02 24.08 15.58
N PHE A 239 -8.29 23.61 14.58
CA PHE A 239 -7.34 22.52 14.69
C PHE A 239 -5.92 23.08 14.79
N LEU A 240 -5.25 22.80 15.91
CA LEU A 240 -3.89 23.24 16.22
C LEU A 240 -2.93 22.05 16.06
N ASP A 241 -2.28 21.95 14.92
CA ASP A 241 -1.28 20.89 14.69
C ASP A 241 0.08 21.30 15.25
N GLU A 242 0.82 20.31 15.76
CA GLU A 242 2.12 20.44 16.44
C GLU A 242 2.09 21.45 17.61
N ILE A 243 1.07 21.31 18.48
CA ILE A 243 0.86 22.21 19.64
C ILE A 243 2.05 22.20 20.61
N GLY A 244 2.89 21.17 20.61
CA GLY A 244 4.10 21.09 21.41
C GLY A 244 5.16 22.14 21.05
N ASP A 245 5.09 22.69 19.84
CA ASP A 245 6.03 23.74 19.39
C ASP A 245 5.61 25.15 19.81
N LEU A 246 4.44 25.30 20.51
CA LEU A 246 3.97 26.57 20.97
C LEU A 246 4.83 27.13 22.14
N ARG A 247 5.32 28.35 22.00
CA ARG A 247 6.13 29.00 23.02
C ARG A 247 5.38 29.25 24.33
N MET A 248 6.07 29.26 25.45
CA MET A 248 5.50 29.41 26.80
C MET A 248 4.64 30.65 26.97
N GLU A 249 5.03 31.76 26.34
CA GLU A 249 4.26 33.03 26.40
C GLU A 249 2.90 32.89 25.76
N LEU A 250 2.79 32.16 24.66
CA LEU A 250 1.55 31.93 23.93
C LEU A 250 0.67 30.86 24.58
N GLN A 251 1.28 29.93 25.32
CA GLN A 251 0.54 28.90 26.05
C GLN A 251 -0.40 29.52 27.09
N SER A 252 0.02 30.60 27.76
CA SER A 252 -0.83 31.32 28.72
C SER A 252 -2.02 32.02 28.06
N LYS A 253 -1.83 32.57 26.85
CA LYS A 253 -2.90 33.20 26.07
C LYS A 253 -3.89 32.16 25.53
N LEU A 254 -3.39 31.04 25.05
CA LEU A 254 -4.24 29.91 24.61
C LEU A 254 -5.08 29.35 25.76
N LEU A 255 -4.49 29.22 26.97
CA LEU A 255 -5.23 28.77 28.14
C LEU A 255 -6.42 29.70 28.45
N ARG A 256 -6.24 31.01 28.34
CA ARG A 256 -7.35 31.96 28.55
C ARG A 256 -8.49 31.75 27.55
N VAL A 257 -8.16 31.45 26.29
CA VAL A 257 -9.19 31.12 25.28
C VAL A 257 -9.92 29.83 25.63
N LEU A 258 -9.20 28.80 26.05
CA LEU A 258 -9.77 27.49 26.42
C LEU A 258 -10.67 27.56 27.67
N ASP A 259 -10.34 28.43 28.62
CA ASP A 259 -11.07 28.54 29.89
C ASP A 259 -12.27 29.46 29.82
N LYS A 260 -12.10 30.64 29.18
CA LYS A 260 -13.10 31.70 29.19
C LYS A 260 -13.67 32.04 27.82
N GLY A 261 -13.09 31.49 26.73
CA GLY A 261 -13.40 31.94 25.37
C GLY A 261 -12.90 33.35 25.06
N GLU A 262 -11.96 33.88 25.86
CA GLU A 262 -11.54 35.29 25.77
C GLU A 262 -10.12 35.42 25.23
N PHE A 263 -9.92 36.41 24.37
CA PHE A 263 -8.58 36.81 23.90
C PHE A 263 -8.53 38.30 23.56
N CYS A 264 -7.29 38.83 23.41
CA CYS A 264 -7.05 40.18 22.89
C CYS A 264 -6.21 40.10 21.62
N ARG A 265 -6.47 41.00 20.67
CA ARG A 265 -5.56 41.18 19.53
C ARG A 265 -4.20 41.75 19.98
N VAL A 266 -3.17 41.49 19.23
CA VAL A 266 -1.85 42.11 19.49
C VAL A 266 -1.99 43.61 19.33
N GLY A 267 -1.52 44.35 20.36
CA GLY A 267 -1.62 45.80 20.43
C GLY A 267 -3.01 46.34 20.85
N ASP A 268 -3.99 45.48 21.19
CA ASP A 268 -5.33 45.87 21.66
C ASP A 268 -5.51 45.43 23.12
N ALA A 269 -6.02 46.30 23.96
CA ALA A 269 -6.37 45.98 25.35
C ALA A 269 -7.82 45.42 25.49
N ASN A 270 -8.65 45.55 24.46
CA ASN A 270 -10.03 45.10 24.48
C ASN A 270 -10.13 43.58 24.37
N SER A 271 -10.76 42.94 25.37
CA SER A 271 -11.06 41.52 25.34
C SER A 271 -12.18 41.21 24.36
N ARG A 272 -12.06 40.14 23.62
CA ARG A 272 -13.04 39.61 22.68
C ARG A 272 -13.44 38.21 23.13
N ILE A 273 -14.70 37.86 22.91
CA ILE A 273 -15.25 36.54 23.22
C ILE A 273 -15.35 35.75 21.92
N VAL A 274 -15.00 34.47 21.97
CA VAL A 274 -15.09 33.55 20.85
C VAL A 274 -15.65 32.21 21.33
N ASN A 275 -16.55 31.63 20.53
CA ASN A 275 -17.12 30.31 20.75
C ASN A 275 -16.55 29.31 19.70
N ILE A 276 -15.50 28.62 20.05
CA ILE A 276 -14.85 27.65 19.17
C ILE A 276 -14.63 26.33 19.88
N ARG A 277 -14.64 25.24 19.11
CA ARG A 277 -14.13 23.94 19.57
C ARG A 277 -12.67 23.83 19.20
N ILE A 278 -11.81 23.40 20.14
CA ILE A 278 -10.39 23.21 19.89
C ILE A 278 -10.07 21.73 19.79
N ILE A 279 -9.38 21.34 18.70
CA ILE A 279 -8.74 20.04 18.51
C ILE A 279 -7.25 20.32 18.38
N SER A 280 -6.42 19.64 19.14
CA SER A 280 -4.97 19.82 19.13
C SER A 280 -4.29 18.52 18.72
N ALA A 281 -3.16 18.61 18.01
CA ALA A 281 -2.37 17.46 17.67
C ALA A 281 -0.87 17.70 17.98
N THR A 282 -0.15 16.61 18.28
CA THR A 282 1.30 16.70 18.51
C THR A 282 1.97 15.34 18.32
N ASN A 283 3.24 15.37 17.93
CA ASN A 283 4.16 14.23 17.96
C ASN A 283 5.01 14.19 19.25
N TRP A 284 4.97 15.27 20.06
CA TRP A 284 5.71 15.38 21.31
C TRP A 284 5.01 14.69 22.47
N ASP A 285 5.79 14.15 23.39
CA ASP A 285 5.30 13.73 24.70
C ASP A 285 5.10 14.97 25.60
N LEU A 286 3.87 15.53 25.59
CA LEU A 286 3.56 16.71 26.39
C LEU A 286 3.71 16.47 27.89
N ALA A 287 3.49 15.25 28.39
CA ALA A 287 3.67 14.94 29.81
C ALA A 287 5.16 15.04 30.22
N LYS A 288 6.07 14.62 29.34
CA LYS A 288 7.51 14.81 29.52
C LYS A 288 7.86 16.30 29.45
N MET A 289 7.34 17.05 28.47
CA MET A 289 7.58 18.49 28.35
C MET A 289 7.08 19.28 29.56
N VAL A 290 5.99 18.88 30.20
CA VAL A 290 5.51 19.47 31.46
C VAL A 290 6.53 19.25 32.58
N LYS A 291 7.11 18.05 32.71
CA LYS A 291 8.18 17.78 33.71
C LYS A 291 9.45 18.60 33.46
N GLU A 292 9.74 18.88 32.19
CA GLU A 292 10.88 19.70 31.76
C GLU A 292 10.62 21.22 31.81
N ASN A 293 9.44 21.66 32.26
CA ASN A 293 8.98 23.06 32.25
C ASN A 293 8.99 23.71 30.87
N ARG A 294 8.79 22.92 29.80
CA ARG A 294 8.68 23.37 28.41
C ARG A 294 7.22 23.49 27.96
N PHE A 295 6.30 22.94 28.73
CA PHE A 295 4.86 23.04 28.51
C PHE A 295 4.14 23.25 29.83
N ARG A 296 3.14 24.13 29.86
CA ARG A 296 2.37 24.43 31.08
C ARG A 296 1.48 23.25 31.46
N LYS A 297 1.48 22.91 32.75
CA LYS A 297 0.67 21.83 33.30
C LYS A 297 -0.82 22.10 33.19
N ASP A 298 -1.25 23.35 33.44
CA ASP A 298 -2.64 23.76 33.35
C ASP A 298 -3.20 23.64 31.92
N LEU A 299 -2.45 24.12 30.93
CA LEU A 299 -2.80 24.00 29.52
C LEU A 299 -2.88 22.53 29.08
N TYR A 300 -1.93 21.71 29.48
CA TYR A 300 -1.92 20.29 29.17
C TYR A 300 -3.22 19.60 29.59
N TYR A 301 -3.67 19.80 30.82
CA TYR A 301 -4.93 19.18 31.30
C TYR A 301 -6.16 19.76 30.61
N ARG A 302 -6.15 21.01 30.20
CA ARG A 302 -7.26 21.63 29.50
C ARG A 302 -7.41 21.16 28.05
N LEU A 303 -6.26 20.90 27.37
CA LEU A 303 -6.24 20.31 26.03
C LEU A 303 -6.63 18.83 26.04
N ARG A 304 -6.33 18.11 27.12
CA ARG A 304 -6.56 16.66 27.28
C ARG A 304 -7.97 16.35 27.77
N GLY A 305 -9.01 17.01 27.21
CA GLY A 305 -10.40 16.65 27.49
C GLY A 305 -10.71 15.22 27.06
N THR A 306 -10.40 14.87 25.81
CA THR A 306 -10.34 13.50 25.29
C THR A 306 -9.00 13.30 24.60
N GLU A 307 -8.30 12.21 24.91
CA GLU A 307 -7.04 11.89 24.24
C GLU A 307 -7.23 10.76 23.25
N ILE A 308 -6.80 10.98 22.00
CA ILE A 308 -6.80 10.00 20.92
C ILE A 308 -5.36 9.73 20.50
N ARG A 309 -4.90 8.48 20.63
CA ARG A 309 -3.56 8.09 20.26
C ARG A 309 -3.54 7.32 18.95
N LEU A 310 -2.75 7.79 17.98
CA LEU A 310 -2.54 7.09 16.72
C LEU A 310 -1.28 6.22 16.79
N SER A 311 -1.46 4.94 16.51
CA SER A 311 -0.35 4.00 16.38
C SER A 311 0.46 4.27 15.10
N PRO A 312 1.79 4.15 15.15
CA PRO A 312 2.60 4.21 13.95
C PRO A 312 2.28 3.06 12.98
N LEU A 313 2.59 3.25 11.70
CA LEU A 313 2.21 2.32 10.65
C LEU A 313 2.84 0.92 10.83
N ARG A 314 4.05 0.84 11.38
CA ARG A 314 4.73 -0.42 11.70
C ARG A 314 3.99 -1.32 12.70
N ASP A 315 3.11 -0.74 13.54
CA ASP A 315 2.31 -1.48 14.52
C ASP A 315 0.93 -1.88 13.97
N ARG A 316 0.61 -1.48 12.74
CA ARG A 316 -0.63 -1.81 12.02
C ARG A 316 -0.33 -2.20 10.56
N LYS A 317 0.61 -3.10 10.39
CA LYS A 317 1.09 -3.57 9.06
C LYS A 317 -0.02 -4.09 8.16
N GLU A 318 -1.06 -4.64 8.74
CA GLU A 318 -2.26 -5.12 8.05
C GLU A 318 -3.02 -4.03 7.29
N ASP A 319 -2.80 -2.74 7.61
CA ASP A 319 -3.40 -1.61 6.90
C ASP A 319 -2.61 -1.21 5.65
N ILE A 320 -1.33 -1.62 5.53
CA ILE A 320 -0.44 -1.23 4.43
C ILE A 320 -1.02 -1.58 3.05
N PRO A 321 -1.53 -2.82 2.80
CA PRO A 321 -2.12 -3.16 1.51
C PRO A 321 -3.32 -2.28 1.15
N TYR A 322 -4.17 -1.93 2.13
CA TYR A 322 -5.35 -1.06 1.92
C TYR A 322 -4.94 0.36 1.59
N LEU A 323 -3.99 0.92 2.34
CA LEU A 323 -3.44 2.25 2.11
C LEU A 323 -2.76 2.35 0.73
N LEU A 324 -1.96 1.36 0.35
CA LEU A 324 -1.33 1.31 -0.96
C LEU A 324 -2.38 1.23 -2.08
N SER A 325 -3.38 0.37 -1.95
CA SER A 325 -4.47 0.26 -2.91
C SER A 325 -5.22 1.59 -3.07
N HIS A 326 -5.54 2.25 -1.96
CA HIS A 326 -6.17 3.57 -1.94
C HIS A 326 -5.31 4.63 -2.65
N PHE A 327 -4.02 4.71 -2.31
CA PHE A 327 -3.13 5.70 -2.91
C PHE A 327 -2.83 5.43 -4.37
N LEU A 328 -2.70 4.18 -4.79
CA LEU A 328 -2.47 3.81 -6.19
C LEU A 328 -3.67 4.10 -7.08
N GLY A 329 -4.89 3.97 -6.55
CA GLY A 329 -6.12 4.18 -7.30
C GLY A 329 -6.38 3.09 -8.35
N ASP A 330 -7.47 3.24 -9.13
CA ASP A 330 -7.98 2.19 -10.02
C ASP A 330 -7.04 1.81 -11.16
N ASN A 331 -6.28 2.76 -11.66
CA ASN A 331 -5.33 2.57 -12.76
C ASN A 331 -3.87 2.41 -12.29
N GLY A 332 -3.66 2.24 -10.97
CA GLY A 332 -2.34 2.09 -10.39
C GLY A 332 -1.66 0.77 -10.76
N PRO A 333 -0.33 0.67 -10.57
CA PRO A 333 0.41 -0.56 -10.80
C PRO A 333 0.03 -1.65 -9.79
N VAL A 334 0.17 -2.91 -10.20
CA VAL A 334 -0.01 -4.08 -9.36
C VAL A 334 1.25 -4.36 -8.58
N ILE A 335 1.14 -4.57 -7.29
CA ILE A 335 2.25 -4.91 -6.42
C ILE A 335 2.34 -6.44 -6.31
N LEU A 336 3.49 -7.02 -6.66
CA LEU A 336 3.72 -8.46 -6.54
C LEU A 336 3.79 -8.89 -5.07
N PRO A 337 3.47 -10.18 -4.73
CA PRO A 337 3.40 -10.65 -3.34
C PRO A 337 4.66 -10.38 -2.54
N TYR A 338 5.81 -10.75 -3.06
CA TYR A 338 7.10 -10.55 -2.39
C TYR A 338 7.48 -9.07 -2.23
N ALA A 339 7.01 -8.20 -3.14
CA ALA A 339 7.16 -6.75 -3.00
C ALA A 339 6.24 -6.22 -1.88
N MET A 340 5.02 -6.77 -1.77
CA MET A 340 4.09 -6.43 -0.69
C MET A 340 4.61 -6.89 0.68
N GLU A 341 5.20 -8.07 0.77
CA GLU A 341 5.85 -8.56 2.00
C GLU A 341 6.95 -7.60 2.45
N ALA A 342 7.85 -7.22 1.54
CA ALA A 342 8.91 -6.25 1.84
C ALA A 342 8.35 -4.89 2.32
N LEU A 343 7.26 -4.41 1.71
CA LEU A 343 6.58 -3.19 2.13
C LEU A 343 5.94 -3.32 3.52
N CYS A 344 5.38 -4.49 3.86
CA CYS A 344 4.82 -4.76 5.19
C CYS A 344 5.88 -4.91 6.28
N GLU A 345 7.10 -5.34 5.93
CA GLU A 345 8.22 -5.47 6.88
C GLU A 345 8.98 -4.17 7.10
N PHE A 346 8.87 -3.21 6.20
CA PHE A 346 9.56 -1.93 6.31
C PHE A 346 9.07 -1.14 7.53
N LYS A 347 9.97 -0.38 8.18
CA LYS A 347 9.68 0.32 9.45
C LYS A 347 8.81 1.57 9.32
N TRP A 348 8.73 2.14 8.14
CA TRP A 348 7.94 3.35 7.84
C TRP A 348 8.18 4.50 8.83
N PRO A 349 9.40 5.06 8.95
CA PRO A 349 9.68 6.16 9.88
C PRO A 349 8.82 7.41 9.60
N GLY A 350 8.45 7.66 8.35
CA GLY A 350 7.51 8.71 7.93
C GLY A 350 6.05 8.28 7.88
N ASN A 351 5.72 7.07 8.36
CA ASN A 351 4.37 6.53 8.48
C ASN A 351 3.57 6.59 7.16
N VAL A 352 2.30 6.97 7.21
CA VAL A 352 1.40 7.04 6.05
C VAL A 352 1.83 8.10 5.03
N ARG A 353 2.49 9.19 5.48
CA ARG A 353 3.01 10.21 4.57
C ARG A 353 4.11 9.64 3.68
N GLU A 354 5.04 8.86 4.23
CA GLU A 354 6.08 8.17 3.48
C GLU A 354 5.51 7.10 2.55
N LEU A 355 4.57 6.29 3.05
CA LEU A 355 3.88 5.28 2.23
C LEU A 355 3.18 5.91 1.01
N LYS A 356 2.53 7.07 1.18
CA LYS A 356 1.90 7.82 0.08
C LYS A 356 2.94 8.31 -0.94
N ALA A 357 4.09 8.78 -0.48
CA ALA A 357 5.18 9.20 -1.37
C ALA A 357 5.72 8.00 -2.17
N VAL A 358 5.92 6.84 -1.53
CA VAL A 358 6.33 5.59 -2.18
C VAL A 358 5.28 5.13 -3.20
N ALA A 359 4.00 5.17 -2.88
CA ALA A 359 2.92 4.85 -3.82
C ALA A 359 2.94 5.78 -5.07
N ASN A 360 3.19 7.06 -4.88
CA ASN A 360 3.32 8.00 -5.99
C ASN A 360 4.56 7.69 -6.86
N ASN A 361 5.70 7.32 -6.24
CA ASN A 361 6.87 6.87 -6.98
C ASN A 361 6.58 5.61 -7.80
N PHE A 362 5.81 4.67 -7.27
CA PHE A 362 5.39 3.49 -8.03
C PHE A 362 4.53 3.84 -9.24
N LYS A 363 3.62 4.82 -9.14
CA LYS A 363 2.83 5.29 -10.29
C LYS A 363 3.69 5.83 -11.43
N VAL A 364 4.80 6.49 -11.08
CA VAL A 364 5.71 7.10 -12.07
C VAL A 364 6.69 6.08 -12.63
N LEU A 365 7.25 5.22 -11.77
CA LEU A 365 8.40 4.36 -12.13
C LEU A 365 8.00 2.96 -12.63
N ALA A 366 6.79 2.48 -12.36
CA ALA A 366 6.34 1.16 -12.78
C ALA A 366 5.96 1.13 -14.27
N THR A 367 6.96 1.06 -15.15
CA THR A 367 6.81 1.12 -16.62
C THR A 367 5.87 0.06 -17.20
N LYS A 368 5.75 -1.12 -16.55
CA LYS A 368 4.85 -2.21 -16.95
C LYS A 368 3.61 -2.32 -16.08
N LYS A 369 3.28 -1.29 -15.32
CA LYS A 369 2.23 -1.34 -14.28
C LYS A 369 2.42 -2.47 -13.25
N ILE A 370 3.65 -2.92 -13.02
CA ILE A 370 4.01 -3.97 -12.07
C ILE A 370 5.10 -3.43 -11.14
N VAL A 371 4.87 -3.55 -9.83
CA VAL A 371 5.87 -3.27 -8.79
C VAL A 371 6.48 -4.59 -8.35
N ASN A 372 7.76 -4.76 -8.67
CA ASN A 372 8.55 -5.91 -8.28
C ASN A 372 9.50 -5.57 -7.10
N GLY A 373 10.23 -6.55 -6.57
CA GLY A 373 11.14 -6.35 -5.45
C GLY A 373 12.31 -5.41 -5.76
N GLU A 374 12.81 -5.41 -6.99
CA GLU A 374 13.89 -4.52 -7.42
C GLU A 374 13.44 -3.05 -7.37
N LEU A 375 12.26 -2.76 -7.94
CA LEU A 375 11.68 -1.43 -7.90
C LEU A 375 11.36 -1.02 -6.45
N THR A 376 10.84 -1.96 -5.64
CA THR A 376 10.54 -1.73 -4.23
C THR A 376 11.81 -1.37 -3.46
N SER A 377 12.88 -2.16 -3.59
CA SER A 377 14.17 -1.90 -2.94
C SER A 377 14.77 -0.56 -3.37
N LYS A 378 14.66 -0.22 -4.66
CA LYS A 378 15.12 1.07 -5.20
C LYS A 378 14.35 2.24 -4.59
N VAL A 379 13.03 2.15 -4.52
CA VAL A 379 12.17 3.24 -4.01
C VAL A 379 12.28 3.40 -2.49
N LEU A 380 12.45 2.30 -1.75
CA LEU A 380 12.67 2.30 -0.30
C LEU A 380 14.11 2.69 0.10
N GLY A 381 15.01 2.88 -0.86
CA GLY A 381 16.41 3.17 -0.58
C GLY A 381 17.15 2.00 0.08
N LEU A 382 16.66 0.77 -0.08
CA LEU A 382 17.27 -0.43 0.47
C LEU A 382 18.47 -0.91 -0.38
N ASN A 383 18.67 -0.32 -1.55
CA ASN A 383 19.86 -0.50 -2.36
C ASN A 383 20.99 0.34 -1.75
N GLY A 384 21.57 -0.19 -0.66
CA GLY A 384 22.87 0.04 -0.07
C GLY A 384 23.46 1.45 -0.05
N SER A 385 23.68 1.96 1.11
CA SER A 385 24.98 2.49 1.51
C SER A 385 25.93 1.31 1.73
N GLY A 386 26.34 0.69 0.66
CA GLY A 386 27.35 -0.34 0.58
C GLY A 386 28.04 -0.13 -0.73
N ASP A 387 29.24 0.31 -0.69
CA ASP A 387 30.24 0.45 -1.74
C ASP A 387 29.83 -0.11 -3.10
N SER A 388 30.04 0.69 -4.13
CA SER A 388 30.22 0.27 -5.51
C SER A 388 31.35 -0.78 -5.61
N ASN A 389 31.10 -1.93 -4.99
CA ASN A 389 31.76 -3.15 -5.35
C ASN A 389 30.91 -3.81 -6.42
N GLU A 390 31.49 -3.93 -7.59
CA GLU A 390 31.05 -4.76 -8.69
C GLU A 390 30.19 -5.91 -8.17
N LYS A 391 28.91 -5.98 -8.62
CA LYS A 391 28.11 -7.18 -8.41
C LYS A 391 28.95 -8.30 -9.00
N GLU A 392 29.70 -8.97 -8.14
CA GLU A 392 30.39 -10.21 -8.49
C GLU A 392 29.27 -11.12 -8.99
N ILE A 393 29.22 -11.31 -10.29
CA ILE A 393 28.30 -12.28 -10.90
C ILE A 393 28.76 -13.61 -10.31
N ILE A 394 28.02 -14.05 -9.28
CA ILE A 394 28.30 -15.35 -8.65
C ILE A 394 28.23 -16.38 -9.77
N PRO A 395 29.29 -17.11 -10.06
CA PRO A 395 29.28 -18.12 -11.12
C PRO A 395 28.08 -19.04 -10.90
N PHE A 396 27.37 -19.38 -11.97
CA PHE A 396 26.14 -20.19 -11.91
C PHE A 396 26.29 -21.45 -11.05
N ASN A 397 27.46 -22.10 -11.10
CA ASN A 397 27.77 -23.29 -10.29
C ASN A 397 27.78 -22.98 -8.78
N LYS A 398 28.26 -21.81 -8.36
CA LYS A 398 28.25 -21.39 -6.94
C LYS A 398 26.85 -21.07 -6.48
N PHE A 399 26.08 -20.29 -7.28
CA PHE A 399 24.68 -20.01 -7.02
C PHE A 399 23.82 -21.27 -6.92
N LYS A 400 24.02 -22.22 -7.85
CA LYS A 400 23.37 -23.53 -7.85
C LYS A 400 23.68 -24.32 -6.59
N ALA A 401 24.95 -24.38 -6.20
CA ALA A 401 25.39 -25.12 -5.01
C ALA A 401 24.80 -24.54 -3.72
N ASP A 402 24.79 -23.21 -3.58
CA ASP A 402 24.20 -22.50 -2.41
C ASP A 402 22.69 -22.69 -2.32
N THR A 403 22.00 -22.67 -3.45
CA THR A 403 20.54 -22.88 -3.51
C THR A 403 20.17 -24.32 -3.19
N GLU A 404 20.90 -25.28 -3.77
CA GLU A 404 20.73 -26.71 -3.48
C GLU A 404 21.01 -27.00 -2.00
N LYS A 405 22.06 -26.43 -1.43
CA LYS A 405 22.42 -26.61 -0.02
C LYS A 405 21.31 -26.15 0.90
N LYS A 406 20.78 -24.93 0.71
CA LYS A 406 19.66 -24.39 1.48
C LYS A 406 18.40 -25.25 1.38
N TYR A 407 18.08 -25.77 0.18
CA TYR A 407 16.95 -26.66 -0.01
C TYR A 407 17.09 -27.94 0.81
N PHE A 408 18.26 -28.61 0.75
CA PHE A 408 18.47 -29.85 1.47
C PHE A 408 18.58 -29.64 3.00
N GLU A 409 19.13 -28.55 3.48
CA GLU A 409 19.10 -28.14 4.89
C GLU A 409 17.65 -28.02 5.40
N SER A 410 16.82 -27.21 4.73
CA SER A 410 15.41 -27.05 5.09
C SER A 410 14.63 -28.36 5.04
N LEU A 411 14.94 -29.24 4.09
CA LEU A 411 14.29 -30.54 3.96
C LEU A 411 14.66 -31.48 5.11
N LEU A 412 15.93 -31.48 5.53
CA LEU A 412 16.40 -32.28 6.67
C LEU A 412 15.76 -31.77 7.98
N GLU A 413 15.70 -30.46 8.20
CA GLU A 413 15.00 -29.86 9.34
C GLU A 413 13.52 -30.23 9.36
N PHE A 414 12.81 -30.06 8.22
CA PHE A 414 11.38 -30.40 8.10
C PHE A 414 11.08 -31.88 8.39
N THR A 415 12.01 -32.77 8.04
CA THR A 415 11.85 -34.21 8.28
C THR A 415 12.47 -34.69 9.59
N SER A 416 12.92 -33.77 10.45
CA SER A 416 13.65 -34.07 11.69
C SER A 416 14.82 -35.07 11.45
N HIS A 417 15.59 -34.81 10.40
CA HIS A 417 16.71 -35.64 9.96
C HIS A 417 16.37 -37.08 9.54
N ASN A 418 15.10 -37.38 9.28
CA ASN A 418 14.67 -38.71 8.82
C ASN A 418 15.00 -38.89 7.33
N MET A 419 16.12 -39.58 7.05
CA MET A 419 16.67 -39.81 5.72
C MET A 419 15.71 -40.48 4.74
N SER A 420 14.87 -41.42 5.22
CA SER A 420 13.92 -42.13 4.35
C SER A 420 12.73 -41.23 3.95
N LYS A 421 12.29 -40.34 4.86
CA LYS A 421 11.23 -39.38 4.60
C LYS A 421 11.74 -38.25 3.72
N ALA A 422 12.94 -37.76 3.97
CA ALA A 422 13.57 -36.70 3.19
C ALA A 422 13.86 -37.13 1.74
N SER A 423 14.38 -38.35 1.51
CA SER A 423 14.62 -38.87 0.15
C SER A 423 13.31 -38.99 -0.65
N LYS A 424 12.22 -39.45 -0.01
CA LYS A 424 10.89 -39.50 -0.67
C LYS A 424 10.37 -38.12 -1.06
N LEU A 425 10.50 -37.14 -0.19
CA LEU A 425 10.02 -35.77 -0.44
C LEU A 425 10.89 -35.03 -1.48
N SER A 426 12.18 -35.36 -1.57
CA SER A 426 13.08 -34.78 -2.59
C SER A 426 12.88 -35.37 -4.00
N GLY A 427 12.13 -36.45 -4.14
CA GLY A 427 12.00 -37.18 -5.40
C GLY A 427 13.25 -37.96 -5.81
N LEU A 428 14.27 -38.03 -4.93
CA LEU A 428 15.50 -38.78 -5.19
C LEU A 428 15.43 -40.14 -4.50
N ASP A 429 15.98 -41.18 -5.14
CA ASP A 429 16.21 -42.45 -4.45
C ASP A 429 17.23 -42.27 -3.29
N ARG A 430 17.20 -43.20 -2.34
CA ARG A 430 17.97 -43.08 -1.08
C ARG A 430 19.48 -43.00 -1.30
N THR A 431 19.98 -43.63 -2.36
CA THR A 431 21.42 -43.63 -2.68
C THR A 431 21.84 -42.30 -3.29
N ASN A 432 21.07 -41.81 -4.26
CA ASN A 432 21.32 -40.51 -4.89
C ASN A 432 21.14 -39.37 -3.90
N PHE A 433 20.14 -39.45 -3.02
CA PHE A 433 19.92 -38.47 -1.93
C PHE A 433 21.14 -38.43 -1.00
N LYS A 434 21.65 -39.56 -0.54
CA LYS A 434 22.86 -39.66 0.32
C LYS A 434 24.09 -39.08 -0.37
N ASN A 435 24.29 -39.40 -1.64
CA ASN A 435 25.43 -38.89 -2.43
C ASN A 435 25.33 -37.36 -2.60
N LYS A 436 24.11 -36.83 -2.81
CA LYS A 436 23.88 -35.40 -2.92
C LYS A 436 24.19 -34.67 -1.62
N LEU A 437 23.76 -35.19 -0.48
CA LEU A 437 24.08 -34.61 0.83
C LEU A 437 25.58 -34.63 1.12
N LYS A 438 26.30 -35.70 0.73
CA LYS A 438 27.76 -35.76 0.84
C LYS A 438 28.42 -34.67 -0.01
N SER A 439 28.01 -34.49 -1.25
CA SER A 439 28.56 -33.46 -2.15
C SER A 439 28.32 -32.04 -1.67
N LEU A 440 27.28 -31.81 -0.87
CA LEU A 440 26.89 -30.48 -0.27
C LEU A 440 27.48 -30.29 1.14
N GLY A 441 28.23 -31.29 1.68
CA GLY A 441 28.80 -31.21 3.03
C GLY A 441 27.77 -31.32 4.17
N LEU A 442 26.58 -31.84 3.88
CA LEU A 442 25.45 -31.97 4.83
C LEU A 442 25.33 -33.39 5.42
N TYR A 443 26.25 -34.27 5.10
CA TYR A 443 26.25 -35.64 5.59
C TYR A 443 27.65 -36.05 6.08
N HIS A 444 27.76 -36.33 7.38
CA HIS A 444 28.95 -36.90 8.01
C HIS A 444 28.73 -38.39 8.34
N GLU A 445 29.70 -39.23 8.08
CA GLU A 445 29.60 -40.69 8.22
C GLU A 445 29.66 -41.20 9.68
N ASN A 446 29.70 -40.30 10.68
CA ASN A 446 29.80 -40.67 12.10
C ASN A 446 28.56 -40.21 12.86
N GLU A 447 27.52 -41.04 12.85
CA GLU A 447 26.63 -41.25 14.00
C GLU A 447 26.01 -42.65 13.84
N LYS A 448 26.60 -43.58 14.63
CA LYS A 448 26.02 -44.91 14.87
C LYS A 448 24.90 -44.78 15.91
#